data_18e8f669a2ef1470c1650dd152207299
#
_entry.id   18e8f669a2ef1470c1650dd152207299
#
_cell.length_a   1.000
_cell.length_b   1.000
_cell.length_c   1.000
_cell.angle_alpha   90.00
_cell.angle_beta   90.00
_cell.angle_gamma   90.00
#
_symmetry.space_group_name_H-M   'P 1'
#
loop_
_entity.id
_entity.type
_entity.pdbx_description
1 polymer ?
#
loop_
_entity_poly.entity_id
_entity_poly.type
_entity_poly.pdbx_seq_one_letter_code
_entity_poly.pdbx_strand_id
1 'polypeptide(L)'
;KKRPKTNPLIVHYCNINDLKKDCLINDNFLKLYRKFSPGPITYILNLTKNSKISKIVTNKQNNLAIRFPKHKIFRKLLNKLDYPIAAPSANITTKLSAVQASDIMEDFGNRIKYVLDGGKSKIGLESTIIDLRKDPKILRLGGLEVSKIERVLGKKIRININPKKRNYPGQSRIHYSPGIPLRMNVIKPKKKEAYILLKLKKNNHSNYFYLSKKNNLKEAAKNLYSCLRKIKNRGYKSIAVEKIKNFGIGQTINDRLKRASKF
;
A
#
# COMPACT_ATOMS: atom_id res chain seq x y z
N LYS A 1 16.88 -2.43 -5.84
CA LYS A 1 15.50 -1.94 -5.84
C LYS A 1 15.21 -0.89 -6.93
N LYS A 2 16.25 -0.21 -7.46
CA LYS A 2 16.13 0.89 -8.47
C LYS A 2 15.12 1.98 -8.04
N ARG A 3 15.12 2.35 -6.75
CA ARG A 3 14.22 3.38 -6.21
C ARG A 3 14.78 4.79 -6.48
N PRO A 4 14.01 5.73 -7.01
CA PRO A 4 14.42 7.13 -7.12
C PRO A 4 14.74 7.71 -5.73
N LYS A 5 15.89 8.38 -5.59
CA LYS A 5 16.30 9.05 -4.33
C LYS A 5 15.31 10.15 -3.89
N THR A 6 14.60 10.73 -4.85
CA THR A 6 13.57 11.76 -4.62
C THR A 6 12.27 11.28 -3.99
N ASN A 7 12.09 9.97 -3.80
CA ASN A 7 10.88 9.41 -3.21
C ASN A 7 11.11 9.18 -1.71
N PRO A 8 10.48 9.95 -0.77
CA PRO A 8 10.70 9.83 0.66
C PRO A 8 10.29 8.46 1.20
N LEU A 9 10.82 8.10 2.37
CA LEU A 9 10.55 6.83 3.04
C LEU A 9 9.46 7.01 4.10
N ILE A 10 8.82 5.90 4.48
CA ILE A 10 7.94 5.86 5.66
C ILE A 10 8.79 5.41 6.85
N VAL A 11 8.73 6.19 7.92
CA VAL A 11 9.40 5.87 9.18
C VAL A 11 8.44 5.16 10.12
N HIS A 12 8.89 4.06 10.68
CA HIS A 12 8.10 3.19 11.53
C HIS A 12 8.51 3.38 12.99
N TYR A 13 7.54 3.79 13.81
CA TYR A 13 7.69 3.98 15.26
C TYR A 13 6.99 2.88 16.03
N CYS A 14 7.51 2.55 17.20
CA CYS A 14 6.87 1.61 18.10
C CYS A 14 5.79 2.28 18.95
N ASN A 15 6.05 3.48 19.44
CA ASN A 15 5.18 4.23 20.33
C ASN A 15 5.16 5.73 19.96
N ILE A 16 4.22 6.47 20.56
CA ILE A 16 4.03 7.91 20.29
C ILE A 16 5.07 8.79 20.96
N ASN A 17 5.67 8.34 22.06
CA ASN A 17 6.64 9.16 22.81
C ASN A 17 7.92 9.36 21.99
N ASP A 18 8.36 8.32 21.27
CA ASP A 18 9.49 8.44 20.35
C ASP A 18 9.15 9.35 19.17
N LEU A 19 7.91 9.30 18.65
CA LEU A 19 7.48 10.19 17.58
C LEU A 19 7.49 11.67 17.99
N LYS A 20 7.12 11.99 19.23
CA LYS A 20 7.12 13.39 19.74
C LYS A 20 8.48 14.07 19.69
N LYS A 21 9.58 13.31 19.71
CA LYS A 21 10.95 13.83 19.54
C LYS A 21 11.17 14.38 18.13
N ASP A 22 10.49 13.80 17.12
CA ASP A 22 10.71 14.08 15.71
C ASP A 22 9.61 14.90 15.04
N CYS A 23 8.35 14.82 15.51
CA CYS A 23 7.20 15.42 14.82
C CYS A 23 6.31 16.26 15.73
N LEU A 24 5.76 17.34 15.14
CA LEU A 24 4.73 18.15 15.76
C LEU A 24 3.40 17.38 15.74
N ILE A 25 2.83 17.20 16.93
CA ILE A 25 1.57 16.47 17.13
C ILE A 25 0.39 17.45 17.13
N ASN A 26 -0.70 17.09 16.45
CA ASN A 26 -1.95 17.84 16.46
C ASN A 26 -3.17 16.94 16.79
N ASP A 27 -4.32 17.56 17.06
CA ASP A 27 -5.52 16.87 17.50
C ASP A 27 -6.07 15.88 16.48
N ASN A 28 -6.04 16.21 15.18
CA ASN A 28 -6.46 15.30 14.11
C ASN A 28 -5.62 14.02 14.12
N PHE A 29 -4.30 14.15 14.31
CA PHE A 29 -3.42 13.01 14.47
C PHE A 29 -3.79 12.20 15.71
N LEU A 30 -3.98 12.83 16.87
CA LEU A 30 -4.31 12.12 18.12
C LEU A 30 -5.62 11.33 18.01
N LYS A 31 -6.67 11.95 17.42
CA LYS A 31 -7.95 11.27 17.17
C LYS A 31 -7.75 10.00 16.32
N LEU A 32 -7.03 10.11 15.20
CA LEU A 32 -6.79 8.99 14.30
C LEU A 32 -5.81 7.96 14.88
N TYR A 33 -4.79 8.40 15.61
CA TYR A 33 -3.83 7.53 16.27
C TYR A 33 -4.52 6.60 17.27
N ARG A 34 -5.31 7.16 18.18
CA ARG A 34 -6.05 6.38 19.19
C ARG A 34 -6.96 5.30 18.55
N LYS A 35 -7.55 5.59 17.39
CA LYS A 35 -8.50 4.67 16.74
C LYS A 35 -7.85 3.67 15.79
N PHE A 36 -6.77 4.04 15.10
CA PHE A 36 -6.25 3.26 13.97
C PHE A 36 -4.77 2.86 14.11
N SER A 37 -4.08 3.26 15.17
CA SER A 37 -2.70 2.83 15.41
C SER A 37 -2.60 1.90 16.62
N PRO A 38 -1.78 0.85 16.50
CA PRO A 38 -1.01 0.40 15.35
C PRO A 38 -1.89 -0.18 14.22
N GLY A 39 -1.60 0.21 12.95
CA GLY A 39 -2.50 -0.18 11.86
C GLY A 39 -2.06 0.17 10.44
N PRO A 40 -3.00 0.04 9.46
CA PRO A 40 -2.71 0.25 8.05
C PRO A 40 -2.91 1.71 7.63
N ILE A 41 -2.42 2.65 8.45
CA ILE A 41 -2.46 4.10 8.19
C ILE A 41 -1.05 4.68 8.32
N THR A 42 -0.75 5.65 7.47
CA THR A 42 0.47 6.46 7.48
C THR A 42 0.08 7.93 7.56
N TYR A 43 0.68 8.66 8.47
CA TYR A 43 0.42 10.06 8.70
C TYR A 43 1.56 10.91 8.14
N ILE A 44 1.25 12.08 7.57
CA ILE A 44 2.25 13.10 7.26
C ILE A 44 2.13 14.21 8.28
N LEU A 45 3.22 14.46 9.02
CA LEU A 45 3.32 15.48 10.04
C LEU A 45 4.52 16.40 9.77
N ASN A 46 4.50 17.61 10.29
CA ASN A 46 5.68 18.48 10.28
C ASN A 46 6.74 17.96 11.24
N LEU A 47 8.01 18.09 10.86
CA LEU A 47 9.14 17.82 11.74
C LEU A 47 9.27 18.89 12.83
N THR A 48 9.76 18.49 14.00
CA THR A 48 10.29 19.43 15.01
C THR A 48 11.61 20.03 14.51
N LYS A 49 11.98 21.18 15.05
CA LYS A 49 13.29 21.80 14.73
C LYS A 49 14.48 20.90 15.12
N ASN A 50 14.32 20.14 16.19
CA ASN A 50 15.36 19.29 16.79
C ASN A 50 15.31 17.83 16.30
N SER A 51 14.49 17.50 15.28
CA SER A 51 14.41 16.15 14.75
C SER A 51 15.75 15.67 14.21
N LYS A 52 16.14 14.45 14.63
CA LYS A 52 17.35 13.76 14.17
C LYS A 52 17.14 12.92 12.90
N ILE A 53 15.95 12.96 12.31
CA ILE A 53 15.65 12.20 11.08
C ILE A 53 16.47 12.72 9.92
N SER A 54 17.21 11.83 9.27
CA SER A 54 18.05 12.17 8.12
C SER A 54 17.25 12.84 6.99
N LYS A 55 17.80 13.90 6.41
CA LYS A 55 17.25 14.60 5.24
C LYS A 55 17.07 13.68 4.01
N ILE A 56 17.82 12.59 3.93
CA ILE A 56 17.64 11.57 2.87
C ILE A 56 16.28 10.87 3.00
N VAL A 57 15.84 10.58 4.23
CA VAL A 57 14.55 9.92 4.50
C VAL A 57 13.38 10.78 4.06
N THR A 58 13.46 12.09 4.29
CA THR A 58 12.39 13.05 3.98
C THR A 58 12.51 13.64 2.56
N ASN A 59 13.55 13.30 1.81
CA ASN A 59 13.91 14.01 0.57
C ASN A 59 14.01 15.53 0.77
N LYS A 60 14.71 15.96 1.83
CA LYS A 60 14.91 17.36 2.24
C LYS A 60 13.59 18.13 2.54
N GLN A 61 12.46 17.43 2.72
CA GLN A 61 11.20 18.07 3.11
C GLN A 61 11.14 18.27 4.61
N ASN A 62 10.46 19.33 5.06
CA ASN A 62 10.23 19.61 6.49
C ASN A 62 9.00 18.88 7.03
N ASN A 63 8.80 17.63 6.59
CA ASN A 63 7.73 16.76 7.03
C ASN A 63 8.14 15.30 6.92
N LEU A 64 7.46 14.44 7.66
CA LEU A 64 7.74 13.03 7.76
C LEU A 64 6.50 12.18 7.52
N ALA A 65 6.66 11.11 6.75
CA ALA A 65 5.68 10.05 6.63
C ALA A 65 5.92 9.02 7.74
N ILE A 66 4.97 8.86 8.65
CA ILE A 66 5.12 8.00 9.83
C ILE A 66 4.06 6.91 9.88
N ARG A 67 4.42 5.76 10.45
CA ARG A 67 3.50 4.65 10.65
C ARG A 67 3.81 3.88 11.93
N PHE A 68 2.76 3.41 12.60
CA PHE A 68 2.85 2.46 13.69
C PHE A 68 2.40 1.07 13.17
N PRO A 69 3.32 0.14 12.91
CA PRO A 69 2.98 -1.15 12.32
C PRO A 69 2.27 -2.05 13.33
N LYS A 70 1.26 -2.82 12.86
CA LYS A 70 0.53 -3.78 13.70
C LYS A 70 1.18 -5.17 13.75
N HIS A 71 2.14 -5.44 12.86
CA HIS A 71 2.74 -6.76 12.73
C HIS A 71 3.58 -7.13 13.96
N LYS A 72 3.26 -8.27 14.63
CA LYS A 72 3.87 -8.65 15.90
C LYS A 72 5.39 -8.75 15.83
N ILE A 73 5.94 -9.45 14.82
CA ILE A 73 7.39 -9.65 14.68
C ILE A 73 8.09 -8.30 14.43
N PHE A 74 7.55 -7.45 13.55
CA PHE A 74 8.14 -6.15 13.29
C PHE A 74 8.07 -5.21 14.51
N ARG A 75 7.01 -5.29 15.32
CA ARG A 75 6.94 -4.57 16.60
C ARG A 75 7.95 -5.08 17.62
N LYS A 76 8.17 -6.41 17.71
CA LYS A 76 9.24 -6.98 18.56
C LYS A 76 10.61 -6.44 18.16
N LEU A 77 10.87 -6.32 16.84
CA LEU A 77 12.11 -5.72 16.35
C LEU A 77 12.22 -4.24 16.77
N LEU A 78 11.18 -3.43 16.50
CA LEU A 78 11.16 -2.01 16.86
C LEU A 78 11.33 -1.77 18.37
N ASN A 79 10.77 -2.63 19.22
CA ASN A 79 10.93 -2.52 20.69
C ASN A 79 12.36 -2.82 21.18
N LYS A 80 13.18 -3.49 20.37
CA LYS A 80 14.59 -3.76 20.71
C LYS A 80 15.55 -2.68 20.24
N LEU A 81 15.04 -1.67 19.55
CA LEU A 81 15.81 -0.56 18.99
C LEU A 81 15.45 0.73 19.71
N ASP A 82 16.43 1.57 19.95
CA ASP A 82 16.30 2.92 20.50
C ASP A 82 16.04 3.99 19.42
N TYR A 83 15.90 3.56 18.15
CA TYR A 83 15.63 4.42 17.00
C TYR A 83 14.51 3.84 16.10
N PRO A 84 13.79 4.69 15.35
CA PRO A 84 12.78 4.25 14.40
C PRO A 84 13.39 3.71 13.09
N ILE A 85 12.66 2.88 12.35
CA ILE A 85 13.11 2.28 11.09
C ILE A 85 12.46 2.97 9.89
N ALA A 86 13.26 3.54 9.01
CA ALA A 86 12.83 4.02 7.69
C ALA A 86 12.84 2.89 6.67
N ALA A 87 11.68 2.56 6.10
CA ALA A 87 11.58 1.46 5.14
C ALA A 87 10.62 1.74 3.97
N PRO A 88 10.98 1.37 2.73
CA PRO A 88 10.06 1.30 1.59
C PRO A 88 9.32 -0.04 1.57
N SER A 89 8.37 -0.21 0.63
CA SER A 89 7.81 -1.52 0.29
C SER A 89 8.90 -2.46 -0.25
N ALA A 90 8.81 -3.75 0.08
CA ALA A 90 9.80 -4.75 -0.31
C ALA A 90 9.50 -5.33 -1.70
N ASN A 91 9.65 -4.52 -2.75
CA ASN A 91 9.51 -4.90 -4.15
C ASN A 91 10.45 -4.09 -5.04
N ILE A 92 10.71 -4.54 -6.25
CA ILE A 92 11.36 -3.71 -7.27
C ILE A 92 10.43 -2.55 -7.61
N THR A 93 11.01 -1.36 -7.80
CA THR A 93 10.22 -0.14 -8.11
C THR A 93 9.33 -0.39 -9.34
N THR A 94 8.09 0.09 -9.29
CA THR A 94 6.99 -0.10 -10.26
C THR A 94 6.33 -1.49 -10.28
N LYS A 95 6.99 -2.56 -9.84
CA LYS A 95 6.45 -3.92 -9.83
C LYS A 95 5.44 -4.16 -8.68
N LEU A 96 4.82 -5.34 -8.66
CA LEU A 96 3.86 -5.76 -7.63
C LEU A 96 4.49 -5.70 -6.25
N SER A 97 3.74 -5.25 -5.25
CA SER A 97 4.18 -5.33 -3.86
C SER A 97 4.21 -6.79 -3.39
N ALA A 98 5.24 -7.15 -2.63
CA ALA A 98 5.33 -8.45 -2.00
C ALA A 98 4.30 -8.56 -0.86
N VAL A 99 3.67 -9.73 -0.72
CA VAL A 99 2.70 -10.04 0.34
C VAL A 99 3.13 -11.22 1.22
N GLN A 100 4.22 -11.90 0.88
CA GLN A 100 4.84 -13.00 1.61
C GLN A 100 6.34 -13.08 1.31
N ALA A 101 7.10 -13.82 2.12
CA ALA A 101 8.56 -13.92 1.98
C ALA A 101 9.01 -14.48 0.62
N SER A 102 8.30 -15.48 0.07
CA SER A 102 8.62 -16.05 -1.24
C SER A 102 8.55 -15.03 -2.38
N ASP A 103 7.67 -14.02 -2.30
CA ASP A 103 7.61 -12.93 -3.29
C ASP A 103 8.91 -12.08 -3.28
N ILE A 104 9.53 -11.93 -2.09
CA ILE A 104 10.82 -11.23 -1.93
C ILE A 104 11.94 -12.06 -2.56
N MET A 105 11.96 -13.35 -2.30
CA MET A 105 12.96 -14.25 -2.87
C MET A 105 12.86 -14.31 -4.39
N GLU A 106 11.64 -14.33 -4.94
CA GLU A 106 11.40 -14.26 -6.39
C GLU A 106 11.91 -12.94 -7.00
N ASP A 107 11.63 -11.79 -6.34
CA ASP A 107 12.00 -10.47 -6.89
C ASP A 107 13.48 -10.14 -6.73
N PHE A 108 14.16 -10.61 -5.68
CA PHE A 108 15.50 -10.18 -5.32
C PHE A 108 16.55 -11.32 -5.33
N GLY A 109 16.15 -12.57 -5.16
CA GLY A 109 17.08 -13.71 -5.08
C GLY A 109 18.18 -13.47 -4.05
N ASN A 110 19.40 -13.81 -4.37
CA ASN A 110 20.57 -13.69 -3.50
C ASN A 110 21.05 -12.26 -3.21
N ARG A 111 20.37 -11.23 -3.77
CA ARG A 111 20.71 -9.81 -3.50
C ARG A 111 20.29 -9.33 -2.11
N ILE A 112 19.54 -10.13 -1.36
CA ILE A 112 19.16 -9.88 0.02
C ILE A 112 19.62 -11.07 0.87
N LYS A 113 20.47 -10.79 1.89
CA LYS A 113 21.01 -11.83 2.77
C LYS A 113 19.98 -12.37 3.76
N TYR A 114 19.08 -11.51 4.25
CA TYR A 114 18.13 -11.87 5.31
C TYR A 114 16.71 -11.42 4.94
N VAL A 115 15.76 -12.32 5.16
CA VAL A 115 14.33 -12.05 5.06
C VAL A 115 13.67 -12.50 6.35
N LEU A 116 13.10 -11.56 7.10
CA LEU A 116 12.33 -11.88 8.28
C LEU A 116 10.92 -12.28 7.85
N ASP A 117 10.64 -13.58 7.85
CA ASP A 117 9.35 -14.09 7.43
C ASP A 117 8.29 -13.83 8.50
N GLY A 118 7.35 -12.97 8.19
CA GLY A 118 6.20 -12.65 9.01
C GLY A 118 4.92 -13.38 8.58
N GLY A 119 5.02 -14.31 7.65
CA GLY A 119 3.89 -14.96 7.00
C GLY A 119 3.18 -14.03 5.99
N LYS A 120 2.06 -14.51 5.46
CA LYS A 120 1.29 -13.79 4.43
C LYS A 120 0.60 -12.55 5.00
N SER A 121 0.68 -11.42 4.29
CA SER A 121 0.02 -10.17 4.64
C SER A 121 -1.50 -10.35 4.82
N LYS A 122 -2.03 -9.89 5.98
CA LYS A 122 -3.44 -10.03 6.32
C LYS A 122 -4.36 -9.12 5.50
N ILE A 123 -3.85 -7.98 5.00
CA ILE A 123 -4.62 -6.97 4.26
C ILE A 123 -4.32 -7.05 2.75
N GLY A 124 -3.07 -7.36 2.38
CA GLY A 124 -2.61 -7.46 1.00
C GLY A 124 -2.40 -6.13 0.28
N LEU A 125 -2.72 -4.99 0.92
CA LEU A 125 -2.56 -3.64 0.39
C LEU A 125 -1.70 -2.80 1.34
N GLU A 126 -1.09 -1.74 0.81
CA GLU A 126 -0.33 -0.77 1.58
C GLU A 126 -1.23 0.06 2.51
N SER A 127 -0.60 0.82 3.42
CA SER A 127 -1.29 1.76 4.29
C SER A 127 -1.95 2.90 3.51
N THR A 128 -3.10 3.38 4.00
CA THR A 128 -3.68 4.66 3.59
C THR A 128 -2.77 5.78 4.07
N ILE A 129 -2.46 6.76 3.21
CA ILE A 129 -1.64 7.92 3.59
C ILE A 129 -2.54 9.15 3.72
N ILE A 130 -2.49 9.78 4.87
CA ILE A 130 -3.19 11.03 5.17
C ILE A 130 -2.20 12.14 5.54
N ASP A 131 -2.33 13.30 4.93
CA ASP A 131 -1.61 14.51 5.28
C ASP A 131 -2.41 15.29 6.34
N LEU A 132 -1.79 15.53 7.50
CA LEU A 132 -2.39 16.20 8.65
C LEU A 132 -1.70 17.52 9.02
N ARG A 133 -0.80 18.03 8.17
CA ARG A 133 -0.04 19.24 8.42
C ARG A 133 -0.89 20.50 8.42
N LYS A 134 -1.97 20.49 7.67
CA LYS A 134 -3.01 21.53 7.55
C LYS A 134 -4.36 20.82 7.53
N ASP A 135 -5.29 21.29 6.70
CA ASP A 135 -6.54 20.58 6.50
C ASP A 135 -6.29 19.15 5.96
N PRO A 136 -6.91 18.13 6.61
CA PRO A 136 -6.65 16.74 6.27
C PRO A 136 -6.94 16.38 4.82
N LYS A 137 -6.02 15.64 4.17
CA LYS A 137 -6.22 15.13 2.80
C LYS A 137 -5.60 13.76 2.60
N ILE A 138 -6.29 12.90 1.86
CA ILE A 138 -5.80 11.57 1.49
C ILE A 138 -4.83 11.70 0.31
N LEU A 139 -3.62 11.20 0.51
CA LEU A 139 -2.56 11.19 -0.51
C LEU A 139 -2.38 9.83 -1.18
N ARG A 140 -2.84 8.76 -0.55
CA ARG A 140 -2.86 7.39 -1.08
C ARG A 140 -4.02 6.62 -0.47
N LEU A 141 -4.84 6.01 -1.30
CA LEU A 141 -5.78 4.99 -0.87
C LEU A 141 -5.02 3.73 -0.44
N GLY A 142 -5.47 3.04 0.61
CA GLY A 142 -4.81 1.87 1.16
C GLY A 142 -5.74 0.96 1.93
N GLY A 143 -5.19 0.16 2.85
CA GLY A 143 -5.93 -0.84 3.61
C GLY A 143 -6.93 -0.29 4.63
N LEU A 144 -6.88 1.02 4.97
CA LEU A 144 -7.89 1.70 5.77
C LEU A 144 -8.80 2.52 4.86
N GLU A 145 -10.09 2.25 4.91
CA GLU A 145 -11.11 2.94 4.11
C GLU A 145 -11.25 4.42 4.52
N VAL A 146 -11.41 5.32 3.55
CA VAL A 146 -11.51 6.77 3.79
C VAL A 146 -12.72 7.11 4.65
N SER A 147 -13.87 6.46 4.42
CA SER A 147 -15.09 6.66 5.22
C SER A 147 -14.90 6.44 6.72
N LYS A 148 -14.01 5.52 7.12
CA LYS A 148 -13.69 5.30 8.54
C LYS A 148 -12.89 6.46 9.12
N ILE A 149 -11.99 7.06 8.34
CA ILE A 149 -11.21 8.22 8.73
C ILE A 149 -12.13 9.45 8.85
N GLU A 150 -13.00 9.67 7.87
CA GLU A 150 -14.01 10.73 7.87
C GLU A 150 -14.91 10.68 9.11
N ARG A 151 -15.39 9.46 9.47
CA ARG A 151 -16.21 9.25 10.68
C ARG A 151 -15.50 9.69 11.97
N VAL A 152 -14.19 9.41 12.09
CA VAL A 152 -13.41 9.79 13.28
C VAL A 152 -13.13 11.28 13.33
N LEU A 153 -12.91 11.91 12.17
CA LEU A 153 -12.64 13.36 12.08
C LEU A 153 -13.93 14.21 12.02
N GLY A 154 -15.10 13.60 11.85
CA GLY A 154 -16.39 14.30 11.77
C GLY A 154 -16.56 15.13 10.50
N LYS A 155 -15.74 14.94 9.47
CA LYS A 155 -15.81 15.71 8.22
C LYS A 155 -15.36 14.93 7.00
N LYS A 156 -15.83 15.38 5.80
CA LYS A 156 -15.38 14.89 4.51
C LYS A 156 -13.92 15.26 4.26
N ILE A 157 -13.16 14.35 3.62
CA ILE A 157 -11.73 14.53 3.40
C ILE A 157 -11.45 14.55 1.90
N ARG A 158 -10.74 15.58 1.46
CA ARG A 158 -10.28 15.71 0.08
C ARG A 158 -9.32 14.55 -0.29
N ILE A 159 -9.59 13.90 -1.41
CA ILE A 159 -8.73 12.85 -1.96
C ILE A 159 -7.83 13.46 -3.04
N ASN A 160 -6.51 13.42 -2.85
CA ASN A 160 -5.49 13.93 -3.77
C ASN A 160 -4.42 12.87 -4.05
N ILE A 161 -4.82 11.82 -4.76
CA ILE A 161 -3.96 10.65 -5.04
C ILE A 161 -3.13 10.77 -6.33
N ASN A 162 -3.39 11.81 -7.14
CA ASN A 162 -2.68 12.06 -8.41
C ASN A 162 -2.17 13.53 -8.49
N PRO A 163 -1.33 13.98 -7.54
CA PRO A 163 -0.83 15.36 -7.56
C PRO A 163 0.14 15.58 -8.73
N LYS A 164 0.25 16.86 -9.18
CA LYS A 164 1.25 17.26 -10.20
C LYS A 164 2.68 16.96 -9.72
N LYS A 165 3.04 17.34 -8.48
CA LYS A 165 4.30 16.96 -7.81
C LYS A 165 4.09 15.72 -6.95
N ARG A 166 4.90 14.68 -7.18
CA ARG A 166 4.79 13.38 -6.49
C ARG A 166 5.77 13.33 -5.33
N ASN A 167 5.31 13.68 -4.16
CA ASN A 167 6.14 13.86 -2.97
C ASN A 167 6.02 12.71 -1.95
N TYR A 168 5.23 11.66 -2.25
CA TYR A 168 4.98 10.57 -1.30
C TYR A 168 4.94 9.20 -1.98
N PRO A 169 5.21 8.11 -1.23
CA PRO A 169 5.21 6.75 -1.76
C PRO A 169 3.87 6.35 -2.39
N GLY A 170 3.91 5.70 -3.55
CA GLY A 170 2.73 5.18 -4.25
C GLY A 170 1.99 6.20 -5.13
N GLN A 171 2.55 7.39 -5.35
CA GLN A 171 1.98 8.42 -6.24
C GLN A 171 2.47 8.31 -7.70
N SER A 172 3.34 7.36 -8.03
CA SER A 172 3.76 7.11 -9.42
C SER A 172 2.58 6.73 -10.30
N ARG A 173 2.54 7.24 -11.54
CA ARG A 173 1.50 6.90 -12.53
C ARG A 173 1.54 5.42 -12.87
N ILE A 174 2.74 4.87 -13.09
CA ILE A 174 2.99 3.44 -13.28
C ILE A 174 3.44 2.88 -11.93
N HIS A 175 2.69 1.95 -11.39
CA HIS A 175 3.00 1.25 -10.15
C HIS A 175 2.16 -0.02 -10.06
N TYR A 176 2.63 -1.01 -9.30
CA TYR A 176 1.93 -2.28 -9.10
C TYR A 176 1.75 -3.09 -10.38
N SER A 177 2.66 -2.89 -11.36
CA SER A 177 2.57 -3.58 -12.64
C SER A 177 2.97 -5.07 -12.51
N PRO A 178 2.15 -5.98 -13.07
CA PRO A 178 2.55 -7.39 -13.23
C PRO A 178 3.60 -7.58 -14.33
N GLY A 179 3.92 -6.54 -15.12
CA GLY A 179 4.82 -6.62 -16.27
C GLY A 179 4.17 -7.14 -17.54
N ILE A 180 2.86 -7.23 -17.60
CA ILE A 180 2.05 -7.60 -18.77
C ILE A 180 0.83 -6.67 -18.87
N PRO A 181 0.29 -6.42 -20.08
CA PRO A 181 -0.86 -5.55 -20.29
C PRO A 181 -2.09 -5.97 -19.47
N LEU A 182 -2.79 -4.97 -18.91
CA LEU A 182 -3.99 -5.17 -18.10
C LEU A 182 -5.12 -4.25 -18.57
N ARG A 183 -6.30 -4.80 -18.85
CA ARG A 183 -7.52 -4.09 -19.22
C ARG A 183 -8.55 -4.17 -18.10
N MET A 184 -9.18 -3.07 -17.76
CA MET A 184 -10.19 -2.99 -16.69
C MET A 184 -11.61 -2.92 -17.27
N ASN A 185 -12.59 -3.26 -16.43
CA ASN A 185 -14.03 -3.18 -16.73
C ASN A 185 -14.43 -4.04 -17.95
N VAL A 186 -13.82 -5.20 -18.07
CA VAL A 186 -14.04 -6.12 -19.20
C VAL A 186 -15.21 -7.06 -18.88
N ILE A 187 -16.16 -7.19 -19.80
CA ILE A 187 -17.30 -8.11 -19.66
C ILE A 187 -16.89 -9.54 -20.07
N LYS A 188 -16.12 -9.67 -21.14
CA LYS A 188 -15.67 -10.96 -21.69
C LYS A 188 -14.18 -10.89 -22.07
N PRO A 189 -13.33 -11.83 -21.63
CA PRO A 189 -11.92 -11.84 -21.98
C PRO A 189 -11.71 -12.21 -23.43
N LYS A 190 -10.57 -11.84 -24.00
CA LYS A 190 -10.10 -12.34 -25.29
C LYS A 190 -9.60 -13.79 -25.16
N LYS A 191 -9.45 -14.49 -26.28
CA LYS A 191 -8.83 -15.82 -26.34
C LYS A 191 -7.41 -15.76 -25.72
N LYS A 192 -7.06 -16.72 -24.85
CA LYS A 192 -5.77 -16.81 -24.15
C LYS A 192 -5.47 -15.64 -23.17
N GLU A 193 -6.41 -14.77 -22.87
CA GLU A 193 -6.27 -13.73 -21.86
C GLU A 193 -6.68 -14.25 -20.47
N ALA A 194 -5.89 -13.98 -19.42
CA ALA A 194 -6.31 -14.28 -18.04
C ALA A 194 -7.47 -13.36 -17.63
N TYR A 195 -8.49 -13.89 -16.99
CA TYR A 195 -9.65 -13.12 -16.58
C TYR A 195 -9.80 -13.08 -15.07
N ILE A 196 -9.64 -11.91 -14.47
CA ILE A 196 -9.80 -11.69 -13.04
C ILE A 196 -11.25 -11.34 -12.75
N LEU A 197 -11.86 -12.12 -11.87
CA LEU A 197 -13.23 -12.03 -11.41
C LEU A 197 -13.27 -11.78 -9.90
N LEU A 198 -14.27 -11.03 -9.43
CA LEU A 198 -14.45 -10.79 -7.99
C LEU A 198 -14.95 -12.05 -7.27
N LYS A 199 -15.90 -12.79 -7.88
CA LYS A 199 -16.53 -13.98 -7.29
C LYS A 199 -16.51 -15.17 -8.24
N LEU A 200 -16.66 -16.37 -7.69
CA LEU A 200 -16.81 -17.60 -8.46
C LEU A 200 -18.00 -17.49 -9.42
N LYS A 201 -17.82 -18.01 -10.63
CA LYS A 201 -18.87 -18.20 -11.65
C LYS A 201 -19.27 -19.68 -11.70
N LYS A 202 -20.52 -19.98 -12.10
CA LYS A 202 -21.00 -21.35 -12.30
C LYS A 202 -20.13 -22.08 -13.35
N ASN A 203 -19.88 -21.42 -14.49
CA ASN A 203 -18.98 -21.94 -15.52
C ASN A 203 -17.55 -21.47 -15.21
N ASN A 204 -16.71 -22.42 -14.82
CA ASN A 204 -15.31 -22.16 -14.50
C ASN A 204 -14.44 -22.51 -15.72
N HIS A 205 -13.58 -21.58 -16.12
CA HIS A 205 -12.63 -21.77 -17.21
C HIS A 205 -11.19 -21.73 -16.66
N SER A 206 -10.26 -22.41 -17.31
CA SER A 206 -8.85 -22.51 -16.89
C SER A 206 -8.13 -21.16 -16.81
N ASN A 207 -8.61 -20.14 -17.57
CA ASN A 207 -8.10 -18.78 -17.57
C ASN A 207 -8.82 -17.85 -16.57
N TYR A 208 -9.75 -18.34 -15.74
CA TYR A 208 -10.45 -17.55 -14.73
C TYR A 208 -9.68 -17.57 -13.41
N PHE A 209 -9.55 -16.37 -12.82
CA PHE A 209 -8.86 -16.11 -11.55
C PHE A 209 -9.78 -15.33 -10.64
N TYR A 210 -10.02 -15.83 -9.45
CA TYR A 210 -10.98 -15.26 -8.51
C TYR A 210 -10.28 -14.52 -7.38
N LEU A 211 -10.67 -13.26 -7.15
CA LEU A 211 -10.14 -12.48 -6.02
C LEU A 211 -10.83 -12.87 -4.70
N SER A 212 -12.08 -13.28 -4.76
CA SER A 212 -12.86 -13.75 -3.60
C SER A 212 -13.75 -14.93 -3.99
N LYS A 213 -13.91 -15.87 -3.07
CA LYS A 213 -14.89 -16.96 -3.26
C LYS A 213 -16.32 -16.48 -2.97
N LYS A 214 -16.50 -15.51 -2.04
CA LYS A 214 -17.78 -15.06 -1.48
C LYS A 214 -18.15 -13.61 -1.84
N ASN A 215 -17.63 -13.05 -2.93
CA ASN A 215 -17.88 -11.65 -3.33
C ASN A 215 -17.47 -10.61 -2.27
N ASN A 216 -16.42 -10.90 -1.51
CA ASN A 216 -15.95 -10.05 -0.41
C ASN A 216 -14.78 -9.17 -0.86
N LEU A 217 -14.97 -7.85 -0.82
CA LEU A 217 -13.95 -6.89 -1.24
C LEU A 217 -12.69 -6.89 -0.36
N LYS A 218 -12.78 -7.22 0.93
CA LYS A 218 -11.60 -7.33 1.81
C LYS A 218 -10.77 -8.56 1.45
N GLU A 219 -11.43 -9.68 1.15
CA GLU A 219 -10.77 -10.89 0.63
C GLU A 219 -10.13 -10.60 -0.73
N ALA A 220 -10.83 -9.91 -1.61
CA ALA A 220 -10.32 -9.49 -2.91
C ALA A 220 -9.07 -8.61 -2.78
N ALA A 221 -9.08 -7.64 -1.88
CA ALA A 221 -7.93 -6.79 -1.57
C ALA A 221 -6.72 -7.61 -1.09
N LYS A 222 -6.94 -8.56 -0.17
CA LYS A 222 -5.90 -9.47 0.34
C LYS A 222 -5.26 -10.30 -0.76
N ASN A 223 -6.04 -10.72 -1.75
CA ASN A 223 -5.61 -11.65 -2.80
C ASN A 223 -5.09 -10.95 -4.07
N LEU A 224 -5.26 -9.63 -4.22
CA LEU A 224 -4.99 -8.91 -5.46
C LEU A 224 -3.58 -9.16 -6.02
N TYR A 225 -2.54 -8.88 -5.24
CA TYR A 225 -1.16 -9.00 -5.72
C TYR A 225 -0.73 -10.46 -5.91
N SER A 226 -1.15 -11.37 -5.03
CA SER A 226 -0.92 -12.82 -5.22
C SER A 226 -1.59 -13.34 -6.49
N CYS A 227 -2.79 -12.86 -6.82
CA CYS A 227 -3.50 -13.22 -8.04
C CYS A 227 -2.75 -12.73 -9.29
N LEU A 228 -2.35 -11.46 -9.32
CA LEU A 228 -1.58 -10.87 -10.42
C LEU A 228 -0.24 -11.59 -10.63
N ARG A 229 0.48 -11.92 -9.54
CA ARG A 229 1.73 -12.67 -9.58
C ARG A 229 1.50 -14.09 -10.12
N LYS A 230 0.47 -14.80 -9.63
CA LYS A 230 0.11 -16.12 -10.11
C LYS A 230 -0.19 -16.15 -11.62
N ILE A 231 -0.92 -15.15 -12.13
CA ILE A 231 -1.22 -15.04 -13.56
C ILE A 231 0.06 -14.89 -14.37
N LYS A 232 0.95 -13.99 -13.97
CA LYS A 232 2.25 -13.79 -14.61
C LYS A 232 3.07 -15.09 -14.62
N ASN A 233 3.15 -15.78 -13.48
CA ASN A 233 3.96 -16.99 -13.33
C ASN A 233 3.37 -18.19 -14.11
N ARG A 234 2.08 -18.15 -14.46
CA ARG A 234 1.46 -19.11 -15.39
C ARG A 234 1.68 -18.77 -16.88
N GLY A 235 2.47 -17.73 -17.18
CA GLY A 235 2.87 -17.40 -18.56
C GLY A 235 1.82 -16.64 -19.38
N TYR A 236 0.71 -16.16 -18.78
CA TYR A 236 -0.25 -15.33 -19.50
C TYR A 236 0.40 -14.03 -20.00
N LYS A 237 0.01 -13.62 -21.21
CA LYS A 237 0.57 -12.42 -21.88
C LYS A 237 -0.30 -11.19 -21.70
N SER A 238 -1.55 -11.32 -21.25
CA SER A 238 -2.46 -10.21 -20.97
C SER A 238 -3.50 -10.59 -19.90
N ILE A 239 -4.05 -9.56 -19.26
CA ILE A 239 -5.02 -9.68 -18.17
C ILE A 239 -6.25 -8.83 -18.49
N ALA A 240 -7.43 -9.43 -18.41
CA ALA A 240 -8.71 -8.73 -18.32
C ALA A 240 -9.20 -8.76 -16.86
N VAL A 241 -9.83 -7.68 -16.41
CA VAL A 241 -10.44 -7.59 -15.08
C VAL A 241 -11.88 -7.16 -15.21
N GLU A 242 -12.80 -7.90 -14.58
CA GLU A 242 -14.20 -7.49 -14.52
C GLU A 242 -14.39 -6.18 -13.73
N LYS A 243 -15.54 -5.54 -13.86
CA LYS A 243 -15.87 -4.32 -13.11
C LYS A 243 -15.94 -4.62 -11.61
N ILE A 244 -15.08 -3.97 -10.83
CA ILE A 244 -15.06 -4.05 -9.36
C ILE A 244 -15.82 -2.85 -8.79
N LYS A 245 -16.71 -3.10 -7.82
CA LYS A 245 -17.49 -2.05 -7.14
C LYS A 245 -16.58 -0.99 -6.53
N ASN A 246 -16.86 0.30 -6.80
CA ASN A 246 -16.00 1.43 -6.43
C ASN A 246 -16.42 2.08 -5.09
N PHE A 247 -16.59 1.27 -4.04
CA PHE A 247 -16.87 1.74 -2.68
C PHE A 247 -15.98 1.03 -1.64
N GLY A 248 -15.80 1.65 -0.48
CA GLY A 248 -14.97 1.12 0.58
C GLY A 248 -13.58 0.74 0.09
N ILE A 249 -13.11 -0.47 0.41
CA ILE A 249 -11.80 -0.99 -0.02
C ILE A 249 -11.72 -1.23 -1.54
N GLY A 250 -12.87 -1.32 -2.25
CA GLY A 250 -12.93 -1.44 -3.70
C GLY A 250 -12.34 -0.24 -4.42
N GLN A 251 -12.42 0.96 -3.85
CA GLN A 251 -11.75 2.16 -4.37
C GLN A 251 -10.23 1.96 -4.44
N THR A 252 -9.64 1.34 -3.40
CA THR A 252 -8.21 1.04 -3.37
C THR A 252 -7.85 -0.04 -4.39
N ILE A 253 -8.65 -1.09 -4.53
CA ILE A 253 -8.43 -2.13 -5.55
C ILE A 253 -8.42 -1.50 -6.95
N ASN A 254 -9.41 -0.68 -7.27
CA ASN A 254 -9.53 0.01 -8.55
C ASN A 254 -8.35 0.97 -8.81
N ASP A 255 -7.89 1.73 -7.79
CA ASP A 255 -6.68 2.57 -7.92
C ASP A 255 -5.44 1.72 -8.26
N ARG A 256 -5.26 0.57 -7.61
CA ARG A 256 -4.14 -0.34 -7.88
C ARG A 256 -4.18 -0.91 -9.28
N LEU A 257 -5.33 -1.39 -9.72
CA LEU A 257 -5.54 -1.91 -11.08
C LEU A 257 -5.33 -0.83 -12.14
N LYS A 258 -5.84 0.40 -11.90
CA LYS A 258 -5.65 1.54 -12.80
C LYS A 258 -4.17 1.93 -12.96
N ARG A 259 -3.36 1.82 -11.89
CA ARG A 259 -1.91 2.05 -11.97
C ARG A 259 -1.18 0.90 -12.65
N ALA A 260 -1.63 -0.33 -12.43
CA ALA A 260 -1.11 -1.53 -13.07
C ALA A 260 -1.39 -1.57 -14.57
N SER A 261 -2.51 -0.98 -15.03
CA SER A 261 -2.89 -0.94 -16.45
C SER A 261 -2.15 0.12 -17.29
N LYS A 262 -1.35 0.97 -16.64
CA LYS A 262 -0.54 2.00 -17.33
C LYS A 262 0.88 1.49 -17.64
N PHE A 263 0.93 0.29 -18.15
CA PHE A 263 2.17 -0.37 -18.54
C PHE A 263 2.76 0.24 -19.82
#